data_eccaedf0b11037961187d235ae8f9ce2
#
_entry.id   eccaedf0b11037961187d235ae8f9ce2
#
_cell.length_a   1.000
_cell.length_b   1.000
_cell.length_c   1.000
_cell.angle_alpha   90.00
_cell.angle_beta   90.00
_cell.angle_gamma   90.00
#
_symmetry.space_group_name_H-M   'P 1'
#
loop_
_entity.id
_entity.type
_entity.pdbx_description
1 polymer ?
#
loop_
_entity_poly.entity_id
_entity_poly.type
_entity_poly.pdbx_seq_one_letter_code
_entity_poly.pdbx_strand_id
1 'polypeptide(L)'
;QFLGDADESSSTSDVDLSKYTEEEQKHLFATQTPYKKLAIAIAGPLFNYLFAFITFFGLFYFVGSYDIPPIVSEVIKESPAEKAGIIKGDKILEINNQKINDWSDISKEVSIAVNDVNLKIERNNQQLVLTVPLKDMEYAFDESEKPIKRRMIGIKGEAKQFKIIKDNFNFGASVKKAAEEVYNVTDMTLRGVGQMLTGERSGEDVGGIIRIAEMSGDISRTRGILDFLYFMALLSINLGLINLFPIPVLDGGHVVIYLLEIVSRRELNTKFRDYLFKIGLGFILFLMVFA
;
A
#
# COMPACT_ATOMS: atom_id res chain seq x y z
N GLN A 1 1.01 18.12 -21.79
CA GLN A 1 -0.17 18.97 -21.48
C GLN A 1 -1.11 18.87 -22.66
N PHE A 2 -2.33 18.38 -22.44
CA PHE A 2 -3.36 18.42 -23.47
C PHE A 2 -3.90 19.84 -23.57
N LEU A 3 -4.04 20.34 -24.81
CA LEU A 3 -4.71 21.62 -25.05
C LEU A 3 -6.16 21.52 -24.55
N GLY A 4 -6.60 22.45 -23.74
CA GLY A 4 -7.96 22.52 -23.23
C GLY A 4 -8.24 21.86 -21.88
N ASP A 5 -7.22 21.30 -21.21
CA ASP A 5 -7.32 20.74 -19.88
C ASP A 5 -6.97 21.82 -18.83
N ALA A 6 -7.89 22.75 -18.63
CA ALA A 6 -7.72 23.81 -17.63
C ALA A 6 -8.16 23.37 -16.24
N ASP A 7 -9.00 22.29 -16.14
CA ASP A 7 -9.48 21.73 -14.88
C ASP A 7 -9.78 20.25 -15.06
N GLU A 8 -9.02 19.39 -14.39
CA GLU A 8 -9.32 17.95 -14.27
C GLU A 8 -10.70 17.70 -13.62
N SER A 9 -11.26 18.71 -12.98
CA SER A 9 -12.55 18.69 -12.30
C SER A 9 -13.73 19.14 -13.19
N SER A 10 -13.47 19.77 -14.34
CA SER A 10 -14.55 20.14 -15.25
C SER A 10 -14.98 18.92 -16.06
N SER A 11 -16.25 18.54 -15.92
CA SER A 11 -16.87 17.60 -16.83
C SER A 11 -16.52 18.00 -18.27
N THR A 12 -16.03 17.08 -19.07
CA THR A 12 -15.60 17.26 -20.47
C THR A 12 -16.67 17.87 -21.39
N SER A 13 -17.80 18.29 -20.84
CA SER A 13 -18.98 18.80 -21.53
C SER A 13 -18.94 20.28 -21.89
N ASP A 14 -18.05 21.07 -21.29
CA ASP A 14 -18.07 22.54 -21.45
C ASP A 14 -16.89 23.14 -22.26
N VAL A 15 -16.12 22.26 -22.93
CA VAL A 15 -15.08 22.76 -23.84
C VAL A 15 -15.76 23.36 -25.07
N ASP A 16 -15.75 24.70 -25.18
CA ASP A 16 -16.24 25.40 -26.35
C ASP A 16 -15.32 25.15 -27.54
N LEU A 17 -15.66 24.12 -28.31
CA LEU A 17 -14.90 23.66 -29.49
C LEU A 17 -14.71 24.77 -30.54
N SER A 18 -15.56 25.81 -30.52
CA SER A 18 -15.49 26.92 -31.49
C SER A 18 -14.23 27.79 -31.31
N LYS A 19 -13.57 27.69 -30.15
CA LYS A 19 -12.34 28.43 -29.84
C LYS A 19 -11.07 27.82 -30.40
N TYR A 20 -11.17 26.57 -30.94
CA TYR A 20 -10.02 25.77 -31.38
C TYR A 20 -10.14 25.49 -32.89
N THR A 21 -9.01 25.52 -33.58
CA THR A 21 -8.92 25.12 -34.99
C THR A 21 -9.22 23.62 -35.16
N GLU A 22 -9.61 23.17 -36.36
CA GLU A 22 -9.89 21.76 -36.64
C GLU A 22 -8.69 20.84 -36.31
N GLU A 23 -7.46 21.33 -36.46
CA GLU A 23 -6.25 20.57 -36.08
C GLU A 23 -6.08 20.48 -34.56
N GLU A 24 -6.30 21.57 -33.85
CA GLU A 24 -6.25 21.61 -32.38
C GLU A 24 -7.35 20.74 -31.76
N GLN A 25 -8.55 20.74 -32.33
CA GLN A 25 -9.64 19.87 -31.86
C GLN A 25 -9.28 18.39 -31.86
N LYS A 26 -8.46 17.92 -32.81
CA LYS A 26 -7.98 16.52 -32.84
C LYS A 26 -7.07 16.16 -31.68
N HIS A 27 -6.49 17.14 -31.01
CA HIS A 27 -5.58 16.99 -29.87
C HIS A 27 -6.22 17.31 -28.52
N LEU A 28 -7.47 17.76 -28.50
CA LEU A 28 -8.21 17.97 -27.25
C LEU A 28 -8.57 16.65 -26.59
N PHE A 29 -8.45 16.57 -25.26
CA PHE A 29 -8.86 15.37 -24.52
C PHE A 29 -10.33 15.04 -24.73
N ALA A 30 -11.20 16.06 -24.77
CA ALA A 30 -12.64 15.94 -24.94
C ALA A 30 -13.02 15.13 -26.21
N THR A 31 -12.28 15.32 -27.31
CA THR A 31 -12.55 14.71 -28.63
C THR A 31 -11.89 13.36 -28.83
N GLN A 32 -11.06 12.89 -27.88
CA GLN A 32 -10.38 11.62 -28.00
C GLN A 32 -11.36 10.44 -27.89
N THR A 33 -10.99 9.34 -28.54
CA THR A 33 -11.76 8.09 -28.44
C THR A 33 -11.74 7.56 -26.98
N PRO A 34 -12.78 6.84 -26.53
CA PRO A 34 -12.83 6.27 -25.18
C PRO A 34 -11.61 5.40 -24.82
N TYR A 35 -11.03 4.69 -25.78
CA TYR A 35 -9.80 3.92 -25.57
C TYR A 35 -8.59 4.78 -25.21
N LYS A 36 -8.45 5.95 -25.86
CA LYS A 36 -7.36 6.88 -25.56
C LYS A 36 -7.56 7.54 -24.19
N LYS A 37 -8.82 7.95 -23.90
CA LYS A 37 -9.18 8.49 -22.58
C LYS A 37 -8.91 7.49 -21.48
N LEU A 38 -9.25 6.22 -21.68
CA LEU A 38 -8.96 5.11 -20.76
C LEU A 38 -7.44 4.95 -20.55
N ALA A 39 -6.65 4.95 -21.61
CA ALA A 39 -5.20 4.83 -21.51
C ALA A 39 -4.57 5.98 -20.72
N ILE A 40 -5.07 7.20 -20.88
CA ILE A 40 -4.62 8.37 -20.14
C ILE A 40 -4.97 8.26 -18.66
N ALA A 41 -6.21 7.88 -18.34
CA ALA A 41 -6.65 7.70 -16.95
C ALA A 41 -5.84 6.61 -16.21
N ILE A 42 -5.46 5.53 -16.89
CA ILE A 42 -4.64 4.47 -16.30
C ILE A 42 -3.17 4.89 -16.18
N ALA A 43 -2.69 5.79 -17.03
CA ALA A 43 -1.28 6.16 -17.07
C ALA A 43 -0.79 6.75 -15.73
N GLY A 44 -1.58 7.59 -15.04
CA GLY A 44 -1.24 8.16 -13.74
C GLY A 44 -0.92 7.07 -12.69
N PRO A 45 -1.89 6.21 -12.34
CA PRO A 45 -1.66 5.11 -11.44
C PRO A 45 -0.53 4.18 -11.88
N LEU A 46 -0.43 3.87 -13.18
CA LEU A 46 0.63 3.02 -13.71
C LEU A 46 2.03 3.61 -13.49
N PHE A 47 2.19 4.92 -13.67
CA PHE A 47 3.46 5.61 -13.38
C PHE A 47 3.83 5.56 -11.91
N ASN A 48 2.87 5.62 -11.00
CA ASN A 48 3.11 5.45 -9.57
C ASN A 48 3.65 4.05 -9.25
N TYR A 49 3.04 3.02 -9.82
CA TYR A 49 3.53 1.64 -9.69
C TYR A 49 4.91 1.43 -10.32
N LEU A 50 5.14 2.02 -11.50
CA LEU A 50 6.43 1.96 -12.18
C LEU A 50 7.53 2.65 -11.37
N PHE A 51 7.26 3.84 -10.83
CA PHE A 51 8.19 4.56 -9.96
C PHE A 51 8.56 3.72 -8.73
N ALA A 52 7.58 3.15 -8.05
CA ALA A 52 7.81 2.30 -6.90
C ALA A 52 8.62 1.05 -7.24
N PHE A 53 8.29 0.38 -8.35
CA PHE A 53 9.03 -0.77 -8.84
C PHE A 53 10.50 -0.44 -9.14
N ILE A 54 10.75 0.65 -9.86
CA ILE A 54 12.13 1.10 -10.19
C ILE A 54 12.89 1.44 -8.92
N THR A 55 12.24 2.09 -7.95
CA THR A 55 12.86 2.45 -6.67
C THR A 55 13.22 1.21 -5.86
N PHE A 56 12.30 0.25 -5.70
CA PHE A 56 12.59 -1.02 -5.02
C PHE A 56 13.65 -1.84 -5.76
N PHE A 57 13.57 -1.90 -7.09
CA PHE A 57 14.61 -2.55 -7.88
C PHE A 57 15.99 -1.93 -7.62
N GLY A 58 16.10 -0.60 -7.65
CA GLY A 58 17.36 0.10 -7.35
C GLY A 58 17.86 -0.20 -5.93
N LEU A 59 16.98 -0.16 -4.93
CA LEU A 59 17.33 -0.49 -3.54
C LEU A 59 17.84 -1.94 -3.45
N PHE A 60 17.13 -2.93 -3.98
CA PHE A 60 17.53 -4.33 -3.90
C PHE A 60 18.77 -4.63 -4.74
N TYR A 61 18.96 -3.95 -5.88
CA TYR A 61 20.09 -4.16 -6.76
C TYR A 61 21.39 -3.56 -6.20
N PHE A 62 21.35 -2.31 -5.71
CA PHE A 62 22.56 -1.58 -5.26
C PHE A 62 22.85 -1.77 -3.78
N VAL A 63 21.81 -1.84 -2.94
CA VAL A 63 21.96 -1.93 -1.48
C VAL A 63 21.86 -3.38 -1.00
N GLY A 64 21.03 -4.18 -1.67
CA GLY A 64 20.70 -5.55 -1.28
C GLY A 64 19.44 -5.64 -0.41
N SER A 65 19.10 -6.83 0.01
CA SER A 65 17.99 -7.09 0.91
C SER A 65 18.50 -7.77 2.18
N TYR A 66 17.85 -7.48 3.30
CA TYR A 66 18.05 -8.21 4.53
C TYR A 66 17.07 -9.38 4.54
N ASP A 67 17.58 -10.59 4.65
CA ASP A 67 16.76 -11.80 4.82
C ASP A 67 16.96 -12.27 6.25
N ILE A 68 15.99 -12.03 7.10
CA ILE A 68 16.03 -12.43 8.50
C ILE A 68 15.14 -13.67 8.61
N PRO A 69 15.70 -14.84 8.91
CA PRO A 69 14.90 -16.04 9.08
C PRO A 69 13.76 -15.81 10.09
N PRO A 70 12.56 -16.33 9.84
CA PRO A 70 11.40 -16.12 10.72
C PRO A 70 11.50 -17.04 11.97
N ILE A 71 12.62 -16.94 12.70
CA ILE A 71 12.92 -17.72 13.90
C ILE A 71 12.86 -16.81 15.12
N VAL A 72 12.12 -17.24 16.14
CA VAL A 72 11.99 -16.52 17.41
C VAL A 72 13.30 -16.58 18.18
N SER A 73 13.94 -15.44 18.40
CA SER A 73 15.17 -15.36 19.22
C SER A 73 14.89 -15.10 20.69
N GLU A 74 13.82 -14.37 20.97
CA GLU A 74 13.41 -14.02 22.33
C GLU A 74 11.89 -13.86 22.38
N VAL A 75 11.29 -14.27 23.49
CA VAL A 75 9.88 -14.03 23.81
C VAL A 75 9.83 -13.03 24.96
N ILE A 76 9.04 -11.97 24.78
CA ILE A 76 8.88 -10.92 25.80
C ILE A 76 8.07 -11.50 26.97
N LYS A 77 8.55 -11.32 28.19
CA LYS A 77 7.85 -11.78 29.40
C LYS A 77 6.45 -11.16 29.51
N GLU A 78 5.52 -11.93 30.00
CA GLU A 78 4.10 -11.55 30.16
C GLU A 78 3.38 -11.18 28.85
N SER A 79 4.02 -11.43 27.71
CA SER A 79 3.45 -11.17 26.39
C SER A 79 2.38 -12.21 26.00
N PRO A 80 1.54 -11.89 25.01
CA PRO A 80 0.63 -12.86 24.42
C PRO A 80 1.32 -14.11 23.87
N ALA A 81 2.50 -13.95 23.26
CA ALA A 81 3.28 -15.06 22.72
C ALA A 81 3.76 -16.03 23.82
N GLU A 82 4.23 -15.52 24.96
CA GLU A 82 4.62 -16.36 26.09
C GLU A 82 3.44 -17.16 26.63
N LYS A 83 2.27 -16.50 26.79
CA LYS A 83 1.04 -17.15 27.27
C LYS A 83 0.51 -18.19 26.31
N ALA A 84 0.72 -17.99 25.01
CA ALA A 84 0.37 -18.97 23.98
C ALA A 84 1.38 -20.14 23.86
N GLY A 85 2.49 -20.09 24.63
CA GLY A 85 3.50 -21.14 24.64
C GLY A 85 4.51 -21.08 23.51
N ILE A 86 4.72 -19.92 22.90
CA ILE A 86 5.83 -19.68 21.97
C ILE A 86 7.13 -19.65 22.75
N ILE A 87 8.17 -20.29 22.21
CA ILE A 87 9.49 -20.35 22.83
C ILE A 87 10.58 -19.92 21.84
N LYS A 88 11.74 -19.61 22.36
CA LYS A 88 12.94 -19.36 21.57
C LYS A 88 13.27 -20.58 20.69
N GLY A 89 13.58 -20.33 19.42
CA GLY A 89 13.89 -21.34 18.41
C GLY A 89 12.70 -21.76 17.56
N ASP A 90 11.48 -21.37 17.88
CA ASP A 90 10.32 -21.60 17.03
C ASP A 90 10.50 -20.90 15.69
N LYS A 91 10.29 -21.63 14.59
CA LYS A 91 10.27 -21.07 13.25
C LYS A 91 8.81 -20.85 12.82
N ILE A 92 8.47 -19.62 12.49
CA ILE A 92 7.12 -19.27 12.06
C ILE A 92 6.98 -19.58 10.57
N LEU A 93 6.01 -20.43 10.22
CA LEU A 93 5.76 -20.88 8.85
C LEU A 93 4.61 -20.11 8.21
N GLU A 94 3.53 -19.87 8.97
CA GLU A 94 2.33 -19.18 8.49
C GLU A 94 1.70 -18.36 9.62
N ILE A 95 1.07 -17.25 9.25
CA ILE A 95 0.21 -16.42 10.12
C ILE A 95 -1.13 -16.26 9.41
N ASN A 96 -2.24 -16.69 10.03
CA ASN A 96 -3.59 -16.63 9.45
C ASN A 96 -3.65 -17.19 8.02
N ASN A 97 -3.00 -18.32 7.76
CA ASN A 97 -2.85 -19.01 6.48
C ASN A 97 -1.98 -18.26 5.45
N GLN A 98 -1.37 -17.13 5.81
CA GLN A 98 -0.39 -16.43 4.97
C GLN A 98 1.01 -16.99 5.24
N LYS A 99 1.69 -17.40 4.18
CA LYS A 99 3.04 -17.96 4.27
C LYS A 99 4.04 -16.89 4.68
N ILE A 100 4.90 -17.23 5.64
CA ILE A 100 5.97 -16.37 6.15
C ILE A 100 7.30 -16.85 5.57
N ASN A 101 7.98 -15.98 4.85
CA ASN A 101 9.28 -16.27 4.25
C ASN A 101 10.42 -15.64 5.06
N ASP A 102 10.22 -14.45 5.60
CA ASP A 102 11.19 -13.74 6.43
C ASP A 102 10.53 -13.08 7.66
N TRP A 103 11.36 -12.46 8.51
CA TRP A 103 10.89 -11.80 9.74
C TRP A 103 10.01 -10.58 9.46
N SER A 104 10.22 -9.88 8.35
CA SER A 104 9.42 -8.70 8.01
C SER A 104 7.97 -9.05 7.72
N ASP A 105 7.73 -10.23 7.16
CA ASP A 105 6.38 -10.74 6.90
C ASP A 105 5.59 -10.92 8.19
N ILE A 106 6.24 -11.35 9.28
CA ILE A 106 5.60 -11.46 10.60
C ILE A 106 5.09 -10.10 11.06
N SER A 107 5.92 -9.06 10.95
CA SER A 107 5.54 -7.70 11.34
C SER A 107 4.39 -7.17 10.48
N LYS A 108 4.42 -7.43 9.17
CA LYS A 108 3.36 -7.07 8.22
C LYS A 108 2.04 -7.73 8.60
N GLU A 109 2.02 -9.07 8.74
CA GLU A 109 0.80 -9.83 9.04
C GLU A 109 0.20 -9.49 10.41
N VAL A 110 1.03 -9.33 11.44
CA VAL A 110 0.59 -8.92 12.78
C VAL A 110 0.01 -7.50 12.76
N SER A 111 0.58 -6.58 11.96
CA SER A 111 0.10 -5.19 11.90
C SER A 111 -1.28 -5.04 11.28
N ILE A 112 -1.67 -5.93 10.36
CA ILE A 112 -3.00 -5.92 9.72
C ILE A 112 -4.00 -6.83 10.42
N ALA A 113 -3.57 -7.71 11.33
CA ALA A 113 -4.48 -8.57 12.04
C ALA A 113 -5.36 -7.76 13.01
N VAL A 114 -6.67 -8.06 13.00
CA VAL A 114 -7.68 -7.39 13.83
C VAL A 114 -7.92 -8.19 15.11
N ASN A 115 -7.99 -9.51 14.97
CA ASN A 115 -8.28 -10.47 16.03
C ASN A 115 -7.03 -11.28 16.38
N ASP A 116 -7.20 -12.29 17.23
CA ASP A 116 -6.16 -13.25 17.54
C ASP A 116 -5.54 -13.84 16.27
N VAL A 117 -4.23 -14.06 16.30
CA VAL A 117 -3.50 -14.63 15.16
C VAL A 117 -3.27 -16.12 15.35
N ASN A 118 -3.56 -16.90 14.32
CA ASN A 118 -3.23 -18.30 14.26
C ASN A 118 -1.84 -18.45 13.64
N LEU A 119 -0.87 -18.87 14.46
CA LEU A 119 0.51 -19.12 14.07
C LEU A 119 0.72 -20.60 13.81
N LYS A 120 1.16 -20.95 12.62
CA LYS A 120 1.70 -22.27 12.33
C LYS A 120 3.21 -22.19 12.47
N ILE A 121 3.75 -22.94 13.42
CA ILE A 121 5.17 -22.93 13.77
C ILE A 121 5.79 -24.30 13.55
N GLU A 122 7.09 -24.32 13.34
CA GLU A 122 7.91 -25.55 13.36
C GLU A 122 8.79 -25.53 14.61
N ARG A 123 8.63 -26.56 15.44
CA ARG A 123 9.41 -26.81 16.67
C ARG A 123 9.89 -28.25 16.67
N ASN A 124 11.19 -28.46 16.73
CA ASN A 124 11.80 -29.83 16.71
C ASN A 124 11.29 -30.69 15.54
N ASN A 125 11.21 -30.12 14.33
CA ASN A 125 10.68 -30.76 13.11
C ASN A 125 9.20 -31.17 13.18
N GLN A 126 8.45 -30.68 14.16
CA GLN A 126 7.00 -30.86 14.26
C GLN A 126 6.28 -29.57 14.01
N GLN A 127 5.19 -29.63 13.27
CA GLN A 127 4.34 -28.47 13.02
C GLN A 127 3.27 -28.36 14.12
N LEU A 128 3.16 -27.18 14.70
CA LEU A 128 2.18 -26.85 15.74
C LEU A 128 1.38 -25.62 15.30
N VAL A 129 0.11 -25.57 15.68
CA VAL A 129 -0.74 -24.40 15.48
C VAL A 129 -1.05 -23.81 16.84
N LEU A 130 -0.71 -22.53 17.02
CA LEU A 130 -0.94 -21.79 18.25
C LEU A 130 -1.79 -20.55 17.94
N THR A 131 -2.81 -20.30 18.75
CA THR A 131 -3.59 -19.06 18.69
C THR A 131 -3.01 -18.07 19.69
N VAL A 132 -2.59 -16.90 19.19
CA VAL A 132 -1.95 -15.85 19.98
C VAL A 132 -2.85 -14.62 19.98
N PRO A 133 -3.36 -14.17 21.14
CA PRO A 133 -4.13 -12.95 21.21
C PRO A 133 -3.27 -11.75 20.89
N LEU A 134 -3.84 -10.78 20.17
CA LEU A 134 -3.20 -9.47 19.92
C LEU A 134 -3.41 -8.56 21.12
N LYS A 135 -2.37 -7.84 21.51
CA LYS A 135 -2.44 -6.86 22.57
C LYS A 135 -1.67 -5.60 22.19
N ASP A 136 -2.23 -4.44 22.56
CA ASP A 136 -1.49 -3.19 22.48
C ASP A 136 -0.43 -3.19 23.57
N MET A 137 0.81 -3.15 23.14
CA MET A 137 1.99 -3.11 24.03
C MET A 137 2.74 -1.82 23.80
N GLU A 138 3.29 -1.25 24.87
CA GLU A 138 4.22 -0.14 24.76
C GLU A 138 5.58 -0.68 24.32
N TYR A 139 6.09 -0.14 23.24
CA TYR A 139 7.36 -0.54 22.64
C TYR A 139 8.19 0.71 22.31
N ALA A 140 9.45 0.71 22.72
CA ALA A 140 10.45 1.66 22.31
C ALA A 140 11.55 0.93 21.55
N PHE A 141 12.00 1.47 20.43
CA PHE A 141 13.12 0.90 19.65
C PHE A 141 14.45 1.09 20.35
N ASP A 142 14.57 2.19 21.12
CA ASP A 142 15.74 2.54 21.91
C ASP A 142 15.29 3.18 23.22
N GLU A 143 16.11 3.13 24.26
CA GLU A 143 15.85 3.72 25.59
C GLU A 143 15.66 5.26 25.54
N SER A 144 16.14 5.90 24.47
CA SER A 144 16.00 7.34 24.24
C SER A 144 14.68 7.74 23.57
N GLU A 145 13.92 6.79 23.02
CA GLU A 145 12.67 7.04 22.30
C GLU A 145 11.46 6.94 23.23
N LYS A 146 10.45 7.80 22.98
CA LYS A 146 9.17 7.68 23.68
C LYS A 146 8.49 6.37 23.26
N PRO A 147 8.03 5.54 24.23
CA PRO A 147 7.34 4.31 23.90
C PRO A 147 6.07 4.60 23.12
N ILE A 148 5.91 3.90 22.02
CA ILE A 148 4.69 3.93 21.19
C ILE A 148 3.83 2.71 21.49
N LYS A 149 2.51 2.92 21.59
CA LYS A 149 1.56 1.80 21.67
C LYS A 149 1.46 1.15 20.30
N ARG A 150 1.77 -0.14 20.24
CA ARG A 150 1.70 -0.91 19.03
C ARG A 150 1.07 -2.27 19.29
N ARG A 151 0.22 -2.71 18.38
CA ARG A 151 -0.36 -4.05 18.44
C ARG A 151 0.71 -5.08 18.11
N MET A 152 0.99 -5.98 19.05
CA MET A 152 2.10 -6.93 18.96
C MET A 152 1.76 -8.25 19.65
N ILE A 153 2.45 -9.33 19.25
CA ILE A 153 2.38 -10.62 19.91
C ILE A 153 3.50 -10.83 20.94
N GLY A 154 4.55 -10.02 20.89
CA GLY A 154 5.62 -10.03 21.89
C GLY A 154 6.75 -11.02 21.61
N ILE A 155 7.17 -11.15 20.36
CA ILE A 155 8.36 -11.91 19.96
C ILE A 155 9.41 -10.99 19.34
N LYS A 156 10.68 -11.39 19.43
CA LYS A 156 11.81 -10.72 18.77
C LYS A 156 12.53 -11.70 17.84
N GLY A 157 12.95 -11.16 16.70
CA GLY A 157 13.85 -11.86 15.77
C GLY A 157 15.32 -11.70 16.17
N GLU A 158 16.18 -12.48 15.59
CA GLU A 158 17.62 -12.43 15.87
C GLU A 158 18.27 -11.25 15.13
N ALA A 159 18.41 -10.12 15.83
CA ALA A 159 19.02 -8.91 15.28
C ALA A 159 20.50 -9.09 14.84
N LYS A 160 21.18 -10.14 15.30
CA LYS A 160 22.59 -10.41 14.99
C LYS A 160 22.81 -11.23 13.72
N GLN A 161 21.80 -11.87 13.17
CA GLN A 161 21.88 -12.59 11.90
C GLN A 161 21.31 -11.76 10.75
N PHE A 162 21.58 -10.45 10.73
CA PHE A 162 21.50 -9.69 9.50
C PHE A 162 22.52 -10.29 8.53
N LYS A 163 22.20 -11.42 7.93
CA LYS A 163 22.86 -11.83 6.72
C LYS A 163 22.34 -10.87 5.68
N ILE A 164 23.11 -9.79 5.47
CA ILE A 164 22.99 -9.06 4.21
C ILE A 164 23.23 -10.16 3.17
N ILE A 165 22.16 -10.71 2.64
CA ILE A 165 22.28 -11.41 1.38
C ILE A 165 22.48 -10.28 0.40
N LYS A 166 23.74 -9.84 0.31
CA LYS A 166 24.21 -9.21 -0.89
C LYS A 166 24.14 -10.30 -1.96
N ASP A 167 22.97 -10.55 -2.49
CA ASP A 167 22.83 -10.97 -3.88
C ASP A 167 23.30 -9.78 -4.72
N ASN A 168 24.61 -9.46 -4.53
CA ASN A 168 25.23 -8.30 -5.12
C ASN A 168 25.00 -8.38 -6.61
N PHE A 169 24.24 -7.39 -7.12
CA PHE A 169 24.04 -7.17 -8.54
C PHE A 169 23.38 -8.33 -9.31
N ASN A 170 22.60 -9.18 -8.64
CA ASN A 170 21.78 -10.15 -9.32
C ASN A 170 20.52 -9.48 -9.86
N PHE A 171 20.56 -9.10 -11.14
CA PHE A 171 19.45 -8.41 -11.81
C PHE A 171 18.12 -9.17 -11.68
N GLY A 172 18.13 -10.48 -11.96
CA GLY A 172 16.91 -11.31 -11.91
C GLY A 172 16.31 -11.42 -10.51
N ALA A 173 17.15 -11.61 -9.49
CA ALA A 173 16.70 -11.66 -8.09
C ALA A 173 16.13 -10.30 -7.64
N SER A 174 16.76 -9.19 -8.02
CA SER A 174 16.30 -7.84 -7.67
C SER A 174 14.97 -7.49 -8.34
N VAL A 175 14.78 -7.86 -9.62
CA VAL A 175 13.50 -7.72 -10.33
C VAL A 175 12.40 -8.50 -9.62
N LYS A 176 12.67 -9.77 -9.27
CA LYS A 176 11.71 -10.62 -8.56
C LYS A 176 11.32 -10.02 -7.21
N LYS A 177 12.31 -9.62 -6.39
CA LYS A 177 12.06 -9.01 -5.07
C LYS A 177 11.29 -7.69 -5.18
N ALA A 178 11.62 -6.85 -6.15
CA ALA A 178 10.88 -5.60 -6.39
C ALA A 178 9.42 -5.88 -6.76
N ALA A 179 9.16 -6.86 -7.61
CA ALA A 179 7.81 -7.26 -7.98
C ALA A 179 7.04 -7.84 -6.78
N GLU A 180 7.69 -8.69 -5.98
CA GLU A 180 7.11 -9.25 -4.74
C GLU A 180 6.77 -8.15 -3.74
N GLU A 181 7.64 -7.14 -3.57
CA GLU A 181 7.37 -6.04 -2.62
C GLU A 181 6.22 -5.16 -3.11
N VAL A 182 6.15 -4.81 -4.40
CA VAL A 182 5.00 -4.10 -4.98
C VAL A 182 3.70 -4.88 -4.76
N TYR A 183 3.71 -6.19 -4.99
CA TYR A 183 2.56 -7.06 -4.74
C TYR A 183 2.17 -7.07 -3.27
N ASN A 184 3.12 -7.30 -2.36
CA ASN A 184 2.89 -7.39 -0.92
C ASN A 184 2.28 -6.10 -0.36
N VAL A 185 2.83 -4.93 -0.75
CA VAL A 185 2.29 -3.63 -0.33
C VAL A 185 0.88 -3.43 -0.85
N THR A 186 0.61 -3.78 -2.11
CA THR A 186 -0.72 -3.68 -2.72
C THR A 186 -1.72 -4.59 -2.00
N ASP A 187 -1.38 -5.86 -1.78
CA ASP A 187 -2.22 -6.83 -1.07
C ASP A 187 -2.52 -6.38 0.36
N MET A 188 -1.49 -5.95 1.10
CA MET A 188 -1.64 -5.45 2.47
C MET A 188 -2.58 -4.23 2.54
N THR A 189 -2.45 -3.30 1.59
CA THR A 189 -3.31 -2.12 1.53
C THR A 189 -4.76 -2.50 1.20
N LEU A 190 -4.96 -3.40 0.22
CA LEU A 190 -6.31 -3.88 -0.12
C LEU A 190 -6.98 -4.62 1.04
N ARG A 191 -6.23 -5.48 1.76
CA ARG A 191 -6.75 -6.15 2.97
C ARG A 191 -7.11 -5.14 4.05
N GLY A 192 -6.26 -4.13 4.29
CA GLY A 192 -6.54 -3.07 5.27
C GLY A 192 -7.80 -2.28 4.93
N VAL A 193 -7.97 -1.89 3.65
CA VAL A 193 -9.18 -1.21 3.18
C VAL A 193 -10.41 -2.13 3.31
N GLY A 194 -10.27 -3.42 2.95
CA GLY A 194 -11.34 -4.40 3.13
C GLY A 194 -11.83 -4.50 4.58
N GLN A 195 -10.91 -4.57 5.55
CA GLN A 195 -11.21 -4.62 6.98
C GLN A 195 -11.93 -3.34 7.48
N MET A 196 -11.61 -2.18 6.91
CA MET A 196 -12.33 -0.94 7.22
C MET A 196 -13.76 -0.98 6.69
N LEU A 197 -13.96 -1.48 5.47
CA LEU A 197 -15.27 -1.57 4.86
C LEU A 197 -16.18 -2.60 5.58
N THR A 198 -15.59 -3.66 6.13
CA THR A 198 -16.33 -4.66 6.95
C THR A 198 -16.54 -4.23 8.40
N GLY A 199 -15.95 -3.09 8.81
CA GLY A 199 -16.04 -2.59 10.18
C GLY A 199 -15.18 -3.37 11.19
N GLU A 200 -14.30 -4.24 10.72
CA GLU A 200 -13.38 -5.00 11.58
C GLU A 200 -12.24 -4.11 12.13
N ARG A 201 -11.95 -3.01 11.43
CA ARG A 201 -10.91 -2.05 11.80
C ARG A 201 -11.47 -0.64 11.89
N SER A 202 -11.09 0.08 12.96
CA SER A 202 -11.47 1.49 13.12
C SER A 202 -10.70 2.39 12.14
N GLY A 203 -11.39 3.42 11.63
CA GLY A 203 -10.74 4.45 10.79
C GLY A 203 -9.68 5.26 11.55
N GLU A 204 -9.72 5.29 12.88
CA GLU A 204 -8.72 5.98 13.73
C GLU A 204 -7.32 5.39 13.61
N ASP A 205 -7.19 4.13 13.15
CA ASP A 205 -5.89 3.48 12.90
C ASP A 205 -5.22 3.99 11.61
N VAL A 206 -5.95 4.72 10.77
CA VAL A 206 -5.41 5.34 9.55
C VAL A 206 -4.86 6.70 9.93
N GLY A 207 -3.55 6.77 10.10
CA GLY A 207 -2.90 8.05 10.31
C GLY A 207 -3.18 9.01 9.17
N GLY A 208 -3.85 10.13 9.45
CA GLY A 208 -4.14 11.16 8.47
C GLY A 208 -2.88 11.78 7.85
N ILE A 209 -3.07 12.76 6.96
CA ILE A 209 -2.00 13.47 6.22
C ILE A 209 -0.91 14.00 7.15
N ILE A 210 -1.28 14.44 8.35
CA ILE A 210 -0.34 14.96 9.38
C ILE A 210 0.64 13.88 9.80
N ARG A 211 0.14 12.66 10.09
CA ARG A 211 0.97 11.52 10.50
C ARG A 211 1.91 11.05 9.38
N ILE A 212 1.46 11.09 8.13
CA ILE A 212 2.32 10.81 6.95
C ILE A 212 3.44 11.85 6.86
N ALA A 213 3.14 13.13 7.06
CA ALA A 213 4.12 14.21 7.03
C ALA A 213 5.14 14.10 8.18
N GLU A 214 4.69 13.78 9.40
CA GLU A 214 5.55 13.51 10.55
C GLU A 214 6.48 12.32 10.30
N MET A 215 5.92 11.18 9.85
CA MET A 215 6.71 10.00 9.48
C MET A 215 7.75 10.30 8.39
N SER A 216 7.37 11.08 7.37
CA SER A 216 8.29 11.48 6.30
C SER A 216 9.46 12.33 6.84
N GLY A 217 9.15 13.28 7.74
CA GLY A 217 10.15 14.11 8.40
C GLY A 217 11.10 13.32 9.29
N ASP A 218 10.56 12.41 10.08
CA ASP A 218 11.34 11.57 11.00
C ASP A 218 12.23 10.58 10.25
N ILE A 219 11.69 9.90 9.23
CA ILE A 219 12.46 8.97 8.40
C ILE A 219 13.61 9.70 7.70
N SER A 220 13.35 10.87 7.13
CA SER A 220 14.36 11.66 6.43
C SER A 220 15.49 12.13 7.35
N ARG A 221 15.18 12.48 8.61
CA ARG A 221 16.14 13.01 9.56
C ARG A 221 16.92 11.95 10.35
N THR A 222 16.26 10.81 10.66
CA THR A 222 16.80 9.81 11.59
C THR A 222 17.30 8.56 10.92
N ARG A 223 16.70 8.13 9.78
CA ARG A 223 16.96 6.82 9.15
C ARG A 223 17.75 6.88 7.85
N GLY A 224 17.89 8.07 7.26
CA GLY A 224 18.70 8.29 6.07
C GLY A 224 17.95 8.12 4.75
N ILE A 225 18.70 8.37 3.65
CA ILE A 225 18.12 8.47 2.30
C ILE A 225 17.51 7.16 1.78
N LEU A 226 18.05 6.01 2.18
CA LEU A 226 17.56 4.72 1.69
C LEU A 226 16.17 4.40 2.24
N ASP A 227 15.95 4.64 3.54
CA ASP A 227 14.65 4.46 4.18
C ASP A 227 13.64 5.49 3.65
N PHE A 228 14.10 6.69 3.35
CA PHE A 228 13.28 7.71 2.70
C PHE A 228 12.82 7.27 1.30
N LEU A 229 13.73 6.73 0.47
CA LEU A 229 13.38 6.20 -0.85
C LEU A 229 12.41 5.03 -0.75
N TYR A 230 12.60 4.12 0.22
CA TYR A 230 11.68 3.02 0.48
C TYR A 230 10.29 3.55 0.84
N PHE A 231 10.21 4.53 1.74
CA PHE A 231 8.97 5.18 2.14
C PHE A 231 8.26 5.88 0.96
N MET A 232 9.02 6.58 0.10
CA MET A 232 8.47 7.21 -1.10
C MET A 232 7.87 6.17 -2.07
N ALA A 233 8.49 5.01 -2.21
CA ALA A 233 7.96 3.92 -3.02
C ALA A 233 6.64 3.37 -2.43
N LEU A 234 6.55 3.21 -1.10
CA LEU A 234 5.31 2.83 -0.41
C LEU A 234 4.19 3.83 -0.66
N LEU A 235 4.47 5.13 -0.49
CA LEU A 235 3.49 6.19 -0.75
C LEU A 235 3.02 6.18 -2.20
N SER A 236 3.94 5.96 -3.15
CA SER A 236 3.62 5.93 -4.57
C SER A 236 2.68 4.77 -4.92
N ILE A 237 2.90 3.55 -4.38
CA ILE A 237 1.97 2.43 -4.56
C ILE A 237 0.59 2.77 -4.00
N ASN A 238 0.55 3.28 -2.77
CA ASN A 238 -0.72 3.62 -2.13
C ASN A 238 -1.48 4.69 -2.90
N LEU A 239 -0.80 5.74 -3.39
CA LEU A 239 -1.40 6.77 -4.23
C LEU A 239 -1.92 6.19 -5.54
N GLY A 240 -1.13 5.35 -6.22
CA GLY A 240 -1.56 4.67 -7.45
C GLY A 240 -2.77 3.77 -7.22
N LEU A 241 -2.77 3.00 -6.12
CA LEU A 241 -3.86 2.10 -5.77
C LEU A 241 -5.16 2.86 -5.44
N ILE A 242 -5.07 3.89 -4.59
CA ILE A 242 -6.24 4.71 -4.23
C ILE A 242 -6.82 5.37 -5.48
N ASN A 243 -5.98 5.88 -6.39
CA ASN A 243 -6.44 6.47 -7.63
C ASN A 243 -7.12 5.46 -8.57
N LEU A 244 -6.87 4.16 -8.43
CA LEU A 244 -7.56 3.11 -9.18
C LEU A 244 -8.93 2.72 -8.59
N PHE A 245 -9.29 3.19 -7.41
CA PHE A 245 -10.60 2.89 -6.85
C PHE A 245 -11.73 3.51 -7.70
N PRO A 246 -12.88 2.83 -7.83
CA PRO A 246 -14.00 3.28 -8.65
C PRO A 246 -14.77 4.44 -8.02
N ILE A 247 -14.05 5.47 -7.59
CA ILE A 247 -14.60 6.69 -7.00
C ILE A 247 -14.61 7.76 -8.08
N PRO A 248 -15.75 8.39 -8.38
CA PRO A 248 -15.91 9.27 -9.55
C PRO A 248 -14.97 10.47 -9.67
N VAL A 249 -14.30 10.85 -8.60
CA VAL A 249 -13.33 11.97 -8.57
C VAL A 249 -11.90 11.50 -8.82
N LEU A 250 -11.66 10.19 -8.73
CA LEU A 250 -10.35 9.58 -8.95
C LEU A 250 -10.24 9.01 -10.37
N ASP A 251 -9.02 8.76 -10.82
CA ASP A 251 -8.75 8.17 -12.14
C ASP A 251 -9.54 6.87 -12.36
N GLY A 252 -9.69 6.03 -11.32
CA GLY A 252 -10.47 4.79 -11.36
C GLY A 252 -11.95 5.01 -11.65
N GLY A 253 -12.53 6.12 -11.21
CA GLY A 253 -13.90 6.49 -11.59
C GLY A 253 -14.00 6.81 -13.09
N HIS A 254 -13.03 7.52 -13.64
CA HIS A 254 -12.95 7.77 -15.08
C HIS A 254 -12.72 6.48 -15.87
N VAL A 255 -11.87 5.58 -15.37
CA VAL A 255 -11.66 4.24 -15.96
C VAL A 255 -12.99 3.49 -16.08
N VAL A 256 -13.79 3.46 -15.01
CA VAL A 256 -15.11 2.80 -15.06
C VAL A 256 -16.02 3.45 -16.07
N ILE A 257 -16.09 4.78 -16.13
CA ILE A 257 -16.91 5.51 -17.12
C ILE A 257 -16.49 5.15 -18.54
N TYR A 258 -15.20 5.21 -18.86
CA TYR A 258 -14.71 4.91 -20.21
C TYR A 258 -14.89 3.44 -20.58
N LEU A 259 -14.75 2.50 -19.65
CA LEU A 259 -15.07 1.09 -19.87
C LEU A 259 -16.55 0.89 -20.19
N LEU A 260 -17.45 1.55 -19.48
CA LEU A 260 -18.88 1.51 -19.75
C LEU A 260 -19.21 2.08 -21.13
N GLU A 261 -18.55 3.15 -21.57
CA GLU A 261 -18.73 3.72 -22.94
C GLU A 261 -18.22 2.78 -24.03
N ILE A 262 -17.08 2.12 -23.79
CA ILE A 262 -16.54 1.12 -24.71
C ILE A 262 -17.51 -0.06 -24.87
N VAL A 263 -18.02 -0.60 -23.76
CA VAL A 263 -18.93 -1.74 -23.75
C VAL A 263 -20.30 -1.39 -24.33
N SER A 264 -20.86 -0.24 -23.95
CA SER A 264 -22.16 0.23 -24.42
C SER A 264 -22.13 0.79 -25.86
N ARG A 265 -20.94 1.06 -26.39
CA ARG A 265 -20.71 1.74 -27.68
C ARG A 265 -21.45 3.08 -27.78
N ARG A 266 -21.70 3.73 -26.67
CA ARG A 266 -22.40 5.04 -26.59
C ARG A 266 -21.73 5.87 -25.51
N GLU A 267 -21.66 7.18 -25.74
CA GLU A 267 -21.22 8.11 -24.72
C GLU A 267 -22.28 8.22 -23.62
N LEU A 268 -21.82 8.25 -22.37
CA LEU A 268 -22.69 8.45 -21.22
C LEU A 268 -23.20 9.93 -21.21
N ASN A 269 -24.43 10.10 -20.80
CA ASN A 269 -25.04 11.42 -20.69
C ASN A 269 -24.23 12.30 -19.74
N THR A 270 -23.91 13.52 -20.18
CA THR A 270 -23.13 14.52 -19.41
C THR A 270 -23.71 14.77 -18.03
N LYS A 271 -25.05 14.93 -17.92
CA LYS A 271 -25.72 15.09 -16.64
C LYS A 271 -25.51 13.94 -15.68
N PHE A 272 -25.42 12.71 -16.19
CA PHE A 272 -25.15 11.52 -15.39
C PHE A 272 -23.71 11.51 -14.87
N ARG A 273 -22.74 11.90 -15.70
CA ARG A 273 -21.35 12.06 -15.28
C ARG A 273 -21.21 13.12 -14.19
N ASP A 274 -21.82 14.30 -14.37
CA ASP A 274 -21.80 15.39 -13.40
C ASP A 274 -22.41 14.97 -12.05
N TYR A 275 -23.47 14.17 -12.08
CA TYR A 275 -24.10 13.65 -10.88
C TYR A 275 -23.21 12.68 -10.13
N LEU A 276 -22.57 11.75 -10.85
CA LEU A 276 -21.58 10.82 -10.27
C LEU A 276 -20.41 11.58 -9.67
N PHE A 277 -19.91 12.60 -10.36
CA PHE A 277 -18.80 13.43 -9.89
C PHE A 277 -19.14 14.14 -8.56
N LYS A 278 -20.34 14.76 -8.48
CA LYS A 278 -20.81 15.45 -7.27
C LYS A 278 -20.95 14.48 -6.08
N ILE A 279 -21.44 13.26 -6.31
CA ILE A 279 -21.52 12.22 -5.27
C ILE A 279 -20.12 11.82 -4.80
N GLY A 280 -19.20 11.58 -5.74
CA GLY A 280 -17.83 11.21 -5.42
C GLY A 280 -17.11 12.30 -4.63
N LEU A 281 -17.24 13.56 -5.04
CA LEU A 281 -16.68 14.71 -4.33
C LEU A 281 -17.26 14.82 -2.92
N GLY A 282 -18.58 14.70 -2.77
CA GLY A 282 -19.23 14.72 -1.47
C GLY A 282 -18.73 13.59 -0.55
N PHE A 283 -18.50 12.40 -1.10
CA PHE A 283 -17.95 11.27 -0.36
C PHE A 283 -16.50 11.52 0.11
N ILE A 284 -15.64 12.06 -0.76
CA ILE A 284 -14.25 12.40 -0.39
C ILE A 284 -14.22 13.49 0.68
N LEU A 285 -15.03 14.54 0.53
CA LEU A 285 -15.12 15.61 1.54
C LEU A 285 -15.63 15.08 2.88
N PHE A 286 -16.62 14.16 2.85
CA PHE A 286 -17.08 13.48 4.05
C PHE A 286 -15.95 12.69 4.72
N LEU A 287 -15.21 11.89 3.97
CA LEU A 287 -14.06 11.14 4.51
C LEU A 287 -12.98 12.09 5.08
N MET A 288 -12.70 13.21 4.41
CA MET A 288 -11.69 14.17 4.85
C MET A 288 -12.05 14.86 6.19
N VAL A 289 -13.34 15.04 6.46
CA VAL A 289 -13.82 15.63 7.73
C VAL A 289 -13.85 14.58 8.84
N PHE A 290 -14.04 13.29 8.50
CA PHE A 290 -14.16 12.18 9.46
C PHE A 290 -12.80 11.53 9.79
N ALA A 291 -11.76 11.68 8.95
CA ALA A 291 -10.40 11.18 9.17
C ALA A 291 -9.56 12.18 9.99
#